data_acd8cab0d8c4eb16bd0efa1f7c9ed4c8
#
_entry.id   acd8cab0d8c4eb16bd0efa1f7c9ed4c8
#
_cell.length_a   1.000
_cell.length_b   1.000
_cell.length_c   1.000
_cell.angle_alpha   90.00
_cell.angle_beta   90.00
_cell.angle_gamma   90.00
#
_symmetry.space_group_name_H-M   'P 1'
#
loop_
_entity.id
_entity.type
_entity.pdbx_description
1 polymer ?
#
loop_
_entity_poly.entity_id
_entity_poly.type
_entity_poly.pdbx_seq_one_letter_code
_entity_poly.pdbx_strand_id
1 'polypeptide(L)'
;MNTGIIGAGSIGQLFFHDLLDDHGISPSFIDTRLPPDTPPASITLAYHRDIGDPPCVPEHYQGIISPVSAAGKQDLIVITAKAWQGKQIYRELASFLPARIPVILLMNGMGSFEEAREMLPNPIFSGITSRGAIHRGYTVFPRGNGPVYIGSPEHFPAGKEISRFSRAVRGTLCENIRELQLRKLLINACINPLTALRQCRNAEIAGAFRNETQALFTEIYPVIKDQGLDLPENAALDLVFSVARETGNNLSSMAVDFQKRRPSELDYILGYVLKVARSSDCELPMAERLYRTLKAKEKTFIFPESPKW
;
A
#
# COMPACT_ATOMS: atom_id res chain seq x y z
N MET A 1 -18.94 -7.76 -13.05
CA MET A 1 -17.79 -8.31 -12.29
C MET A 1 -17.88 -7.81 -10.86
N ASN A 2 -18.10 -8.71 -9.91
CA ASN A 2 -18.15 -8.36 -8.50
C ASN A 2 -16.72 -8.23 -7.95
N THR A 3 -16.39 -7.08 -7.38
CA THR A 3 -15.04 -6.81 -6.86
C THR A 3 -15.09 -6.45 -5.38
N GLY A 4 -14.51 -7.32 -4.54
CA GLY A 4 -14.40 -7.09 -3.11
C GLY A 4 -13.14 -6.31 -2.77
N ILE A 5 -13.26 -5.17 -2.09
CA ILE A 5 -12.15 -4.36 -1.61
C ILE A 5 -12.02 -4.55 -0.10
N ILE A 6 -10.84 -5.02 0.35
CA ILE A 6 -10.52 -5.13 1.78
C ILE A 6 -9.62 -3.96 2.15
N GLY A 7 -10.13 -3.08 3.02
CA GLY A 7 -9.46 -1.85 3.42
C GLY A 7 -10.14 -0.60 2.88
N ALA A 8 -11.06 -0.01 3.63
CA ALA A 8 -11.76 1.24 3.29
C ALA A 8 -10.94 2.50 3.66
N GLY A 9 -9.61 2.41 3.55
CA GLY A 9 -8.69 3.55 3.69
C GLY A 9 -8.65 4.42 2.43
N SER A 10 -7.68 5.36 2.37
CA SER A 10 -7.57 6.33 1.27
C SER A 10 -7.50 5.67 -0.10
N ILE A 11 -6.70 4.62 -0.27
CA ILE A 11 -6.53 3.93 -1.55
C ILE A 11 -7.73 3.05 -1.88
N GLY A 12 -8.30 2.36 -0.89
CA GLY A 12 -9.49 1.54 -1.11
C GLY A 12 -10.70 2.36 -1.55
N GLN A 13 -10.94 3.51 -0.92
CA GLN A 13 -12.02 4.41 -1.32
C GLN A 13 -11.75 5.04 -2.70
N LEU A 14 -10.50 5.40 -3.00
CA LEU A 14 -10.12 5.93 -4.31
C LEU A 14 -10.41 4.90 -5.42
N PHE A 15 -10.00 3.66 -5.24
CA PHE A 15 -10.24 2.62 -6.22
C PHE A 15 -11.71 2.18 -6.27
N PHE A 16 -12.41 2.19 -5.13
CA PHE A 16 -13.86 1.98 -5.15
C PHE A 16 -14.56 2.95 -6.10
N HIS A 17 -14.18 4.24 -6.04
CA HIS A 17 -14.71 5.25 -6.94
C HIS A 17 -14.34 4.96 -8.42
N ASP A 18 -13.06 4.69 -8.72
CA ASP A 18 -12.64 4.38 -10.10
C ASP A 18 -13.41 3.19 -10.69
N LEU A 19 -13.72 2.18 -9.87
CA LEU A 19 -14.45 1.00 -10.30
C LEU A 19 -15.92 1.28 -10.60
N LEU A 20 -16.52 2.29 -9.96
CA LEU A 20 -17.90 2.71 -10.27
C LEU A 20 -18.02 3.33 -11.66
N ASP A 21 -16.97 3.91 -12.21
CA ASP A 21 -16.97 4.47 -13.57
C ASP A 21 -17.05 3.37 -14.65
N ASP A 22 -16.74 2.10 -14.35
CA ASP A 22 -16.95 0.95 -15.24
C ASP A 22 -18.29 0.27 -14.92
N HIS A 23 -19.34 0.57 -15.67
CA HIS A 23 -20.70 0.02 -15.48
C HIS A 23 -20.80 -1.51 -15.45
N GLY A 24 -19.74 -2.24 -15.75
CA GLY A 24 -19.72 -3.69 -15.64
C GLY A 24 -18.98 -4.19 -14.40
N ILE A 25 -18.57 -3.30 -13.49
CA ILE A 25 -17.96 -3.65 -12.21
C ILE A 25 -18.91 -3.21 -11.09
N SER A 26 -19.09 -4.11 -10.12
CA SER A 26 -19.87 -3.87 -8.91
C SER A 26 -18.93 -3.96 -7.71
N PRO A 27 -18.31 -2.83 -7.29
CA PRO A 27 -17.41 -2.84 -6.14
C PRO A 27 -18.19 -2.91 -4.83
N SER A 28 -17.63 -3.62 -3.84
CA SER A 28 -18.12 -3.64 -2.47
C SER A 28 -16.93 -3.67 -1.50
N PHE A 29 -17.09 -3.14 -0.30
CA PHE A 29 -16.12 -3.35 0.75
C PHE A 29 -16.38 -4.67 1.47
N ILE A 30 -15.29 -5.35 1.85
CA ILE A 30 -15.32 -6.52 2.72
C ILE A 30 -14.56 -6.14 4.00
N ASP A 31 -15.25 -6.23 5.13
CA ASP A 31 -14.65 -6.03 6.45
C ASP A 31 -14.45 -7.39 7.14
N THR A 32 -13.21 -7.80 7.24
CA THR A 32 -12.81 -9.08 7.84
C THR A 32 -12.99 -9.12 9.36
N ARG A 33 -13.36 -8.00 10.00
CA ARG A 33 -13.62 -7.91 11.44
C ARG A 33 -15.10 -8.13 11.80
N LEU A 34 -15.98 -8.03 10.80
CA LEU A 34 -17.39 -8.31 11.02
C LEU A 34 -17.61 -9.81 11.18
N PRO A 35 -18.47 -10.25 12.13
CA PRO A 35 -18.89 -11.64 12.21
C PRO A 35 -19.38 -12.16 10.84
N PRO A 36 -19.08 -13.41 10.48
CA PRO A 36 -19.40 -13.93 9.15
C PRO A 36 -20.89 -13.94 8.77
N ASP A 37 -21.78 -13.94 9.76
CA ASP A 37 -23.23 -13.90 9.64
C ASP A 37 -23.82 -12.49 9.65
N THR A 38 -22.99 -11.45 9.77
CA THR A 38 -23.45 -10.06 9.74
C THR A 38 -24.09 -9.75 8.38
N PRO A 39 -25.32 -9.19 8.36
CA PRO A 39 -25.94 -8.82 7.09
C PRO A 39 -25.15 -7.65 6.44
N PRO A 40 -25.09 -7.61 5.08
CA PRO A 40 -24.53 -6.47 4.38
C PRO A 40 -25.23 -5.16 4.74
N ALA A 41 -24.45 -4.10 4.85
CA ALA A 41 -24.94 -2.76 5.18
C ALA A 41 -24.64 -1.78 4.05
N SER A 42 -25.58 -0.86 3.79
CA SER A 42 -25.35 0.25 2.86
C SER A 42 -24.53 1.34 3.53
N ILE A 43 -23.60 1.92 2.77
CA ILE A 43 -22.80 3.07 3.18
C ILE A 43 -22.86 4.15 2.10
N THR A 44 -22.78 5.41 2.50
CA THR A 44 -22.63 6.53 1.56
C THR A 44 -21.17 6.95 1.52
N LEU A 45 -20.57 6.89 0.34
CA LEU A 45 -19.23 7.41 0.08
C LEU A 45 -19.33 8.78 -0.59
N ALA A 46 -18.34 9.61 -0.37
CA ALA A 46 -18.22 10.90 -1.05
C ALA A 46 -16.83 11.03 -1.70
N TYR A 47 -16.80 11.60 -2.90
CA TYR A 47 -15.58 11.81 -3.66
C TYR A 47 -15.47 13.29 -4.09
N HIS A 48 -14.34 13.90 -3.82
CA HIS A 48 -14.01 15.23 -4.29
C HIS A 48 -13.12 15.14 -5.53
N ARG A 49 -13.64 15.48 -6.71
CA ARG A 49 -12.88 15.42 -7.97
C ARG A 49 -11.72 16.42 -8.01
N ASP A 50 -11.89 17.58 -7.40
CA ASP A 50 -10.88 18.63 -7.38
C ASP A 50 -10.61 19.17 -5.97
N ILE A 51 -9.34 19.55 -5.75
CA ILE A 51 -8.88 20.18 -4.52
C ILE A 51 -8.74 21.69 -4.76
N GLY A 52 -9.46 22.19 -5.76
CA GLY A 52 -9.46 23.59 -6.15
C GLY A 52 -10.22 24.49 -5.16
N ASP A 53 -9.97 25.78 -5.23
CA ASP A 53 -10.71 26.82 -4.53
C ASP A 53 -11.64 27.49 -5.56
N PRO A 54 -12.97 27.49 -5.38
CA PRO A 54 -13.75 26.99 -4.25
C PRO A 54 -13.87 25.45 -4.23
N PRO A 55 -14.11 24.85 -3.05
CA PRO A 55 -14.23 23.41 -2.94
C PRO A 55 -15.42 22.91 -3.77
N CYS A 56 -15.16 21.94 -4.65
CA CYS A 56 -16.19 21.22 -5.38
C CYS A 56 -17.20 20.60 -4.42
N VAL A 57 -18.47 20.57 -4.83
CA VAL A 57 -19.47 19.75 -4.15
C VAL A 57 -19.07 18.28 -4.32
N PRO A 58 -18.98 17.50 -3.22
CA PRO A 58 -18.60 16.10 -3.32
C PRO A 58 -19.67 15.30 -4.09
N GLU A 59 -19.22 14.38 -4.92
CA GLU A 59 -20.10 13.39 -5.53
C GLU A 59 -20.37 12.28 -4.52
N HIS A 60 -21.65 11.92 -4.35
CA HIS A 60 -22.08 10.90 -3.41
C HIS A 60 -22.42 9.59 -4.12
N TYR A 61 -21.93 8.49 -3.56
CA TYR A 61 -22.15 7.15 -4.09
C TYR A 61 -22.66 6.22 -3.00
N GLN A 62 -23.49 5.27 -3.39
CA GLN A 62 -23.90 4.18 -2.52
C GLN A 62 -22.93 3.01 -2.67
N GLY A 63 -22.46 2.51 -1.54
CA GLY A 63 -21.61 1.33 -1.46
C GLY A 63 -22.22 0.30 -0.52
N ILE A 64 -21.69 -0.90 -0.58
CA ILE A 64 -22.05 -2.00 0.33
C ILE A 64 -20.80 -2.39 1.09
N ILE A 65 -20.94 -2.59 2.40
CA ILE A 65 -19.96 -3.25 3.24
C ILE A 65 -20.52 -4.60 3.70
N SER A 66 -19.73 -5.64 3.56
CA SER A 66 -20.10 -7.03 3.84
C SER A 66 -19.06 -7.70 4.73
N PRO A 67 -19.41 -8.75 5.47
CA PRO A 67 -18.46 -9.57 6.21
C PRO A 67 -17.59 -10.41 5.25
N VAL A 68 -16.53 -11.01 5.80
CA VAL A 68 -15.58 -11.85 5.05
C VAL A 68 -16.25 -13.03 4.34
N SER A 69 -17.35 -13.55 4.85
CA SER A 69 -18.14 -14.63 4.21
C SER A 69 -18.64 -14.26 2.81
N ALA A 70 -18.74 -12.97 2.49
CA ALA A 70 -19.09 -12.50 1.16
C ALA A 70 -17.94 -12.61 0.13
N ALA A 71 -16.71 -12.91 0.57
CA ALA A 71 -15.55 -13.03 -0.32
C ALA A 71 -15.73 -14.10 -1.40
N GLY A 72 -16.39 -15.21 -1.08
CA GLY A 72 -16.67 -16.30 -2.02
C GLY A 72 -17.64 -15.94 -3.15
N LYS A 73 -18.35 -14.82 -3.05
CA LYS A 73 -19.29 -14.30 -4.07
C LYS A 73 -18.64 -13.27 -5.01
N GLN A 74 -17.37 -12.97 -4.80
CA GLN A 74 -16.63 -12.03 -5.62
C GLN A 74 -15.97 -12.72 -6.82
N ASP A 75 -15.70 -11.97 -7.88
CA ASP A 75 -14.90 -12.41 -9.01
C ASP A 75 -13.41 -12.03 -8.81
N LEU A 76 -13.15 -11.03 -7.98
CA LEU A 76 -11.83 -10.49 -7.65
C LEU A 76 -11.82 -9.95 -6.22
N ILE A 77 -10.72 -10.17 -5.51
CA ILE A 77 -10.44 -9.51 -4.22
C ILE A 77 -9.26 -8.55 -4.40
N VAL A 78 -9.41 -7.33 -3.89
CA VAL A 78 -8.37 -6.30 -3.88
C VAL A 78 -8.09 -5.89 -2.44
N ILE A 79 -6.86 -6.07 -1.96
CA ILE A 79 -6.47 -5.77 -0.58
C ILE A 79 -5.66 -4.47 -0.57
N THR A 80 -6.25 -3.42 0.00
CA THR A 80 -5.67 -2.07 0.14
C THR A 80 -5.44 -1.68 1.60
N ALA A 81 -5.51 -2.66 2.50
CA ALA A 81 -5.22 -2.49 3.91
C ALA A 81 -3.74 -2.20 4.15
N LYS A 82 -3.38 -1.82 5.36
CA LYS A 82 -1.97 -1.70 5.76
C LYS A 82 -1.30 -3.08 5.81
N ALA A 83 -0.04 -3.18 5.40
CA ALA A 83 0.67 -4.45 5.30
C ALA A 83 0.66 -5.27 6.60
N TRP A 84 0.77 -4.63 7.76
CA TRP A 84 0.72 -5.31 9.07
C TRP A 84 -0.63 -5.97 9.39
N GLN A 85 -1.71 -5.62 8.69
CA GLN A 85 -3.02 -6.29 8.80
C GLN A 85 -3.11 -7.56 7.93
N GLY A 86 -2.14 -7.76 7.02
CA GLY A 86 -2.18 -8.79 5.98
C GLY A 86 -2.40 -10.18 6.54
N LYS A 87 -1.59 -10.61 7.50
CA LYS A 87 -1.68 -11.97 8.08
C LYS A 87 -3.06 -12.29 8.66
N GLN A 88 -3.70 -11.33 9.31
CA GLN A 88 -5.05 -11.53 9.82
C GLN A 88 -6.05 -11.63 8.67
N ILE A 89 -5.96 -10.73 7.69
CA ILE A 89 -6.83 -10.74 6.52
C ILE A 89 -6.70 -12.06 5.76
N TYR A 90 -5.49 -12.56 5.51
CA TYR A 90 -5.28 -13.81 4.79
C TYR A 90 -5.84 -15.01 5.54
N ARG A 91 -5.68 -15.05 6.86
CA ARG A 91 -6.25 -16.12 7.71
C ARG A 91 -7.78 -16.13 7.63
N GLU A 92 -8.41 -14.97 7.71
CA GLU A 92 -9.87 -14.86 7.58
C GLU A 92 -10.35 -15.26 6.17
N LEU A 93 -9.66 -14.78 5.13
CA LEU A 93 -9.99 -15.12 3.74
C LEU A 93 -9.86 -16.61 3.44
N ALA A 94 -8.86 -17.30 3.98
CA ALA A 94 -8.61 -18.70 3.71
C ALA A 94 -9.83 -19.61 3.96
N SER A 95 -10.71 -19.22 4.89
CA SER A 95 -11.92 -19.97 5.23
C SER A 95 -13.09 -19.73 4.27
N PHE A 96 -13.07 -18.64 3.49
CA PHE A 96 -14.23 -18.21 2.68
C PHE A 96 -13.92 -17.99 1.21
N LEU A 97 -12.63 -17.89 0.83
CA LEU A 97 -12.24 -17.55 -0.53
C LEU A 97 -11.94 -18.80 -1.37
N PRO A 98 -12.76 -19.14 -2.37
CA PRO A 98 -12.46 -20.21 -3.31
C PRO A 98 -11.12 -20.01 -4.02
N ALA A 99 -10.31 -21.05 -4.15
CA ALA A 99 -8.95 -20.99 -4.71
C ALA A 99 -8.84 -20.39 -6.12
N ARG A 100 -9.93 -20.41 -6.90
CA ARG A 100 -9.97 -19.86 -8.26
C ARG A 100 -10.04 -18.33 -8.32
N ILE A 101 -10.43 -17.66 -7.22
CA ILE A 101 -10.65 -16.21 -7.22
C ILE A 101 -9.29 -15.50 -7.07
N PRO A 102 -8.89 -14.65 -8.04
CA PRO A 102 -7.62 -13.93 -7.93
C PRO A 102 -7.66 -12.86 -6.83
N VAL A 103 -6.47 -12.59 -6.28
CA VAL A 103 -6.27 -11.60 -5.24
C VAL A 103 -5.21 -10.59 -5.70
N ILE A 104 -5.49 -9.29 -5.59
CA ILE A 104 -4.51 -8.23 -5.81
C ILE A 104 -4.10 -7.64 -4.46
N LEU A 105 -2.80 -7.62 -4.17
CA LEU A 105 -2.23 -6.96 -3.00
C LEU A 105 -1.73 -5.56 -3.38
N LEU A 106 -2.37 -4.53 -2.84
CA LEU A 106 -1.99 -3.11 -3.02
C LEU A 106 -1.48 -2.52 -1.70
N MET A 107 -0.53 -3.20 -1.10
CA MET A 107 0.10 -2.81 0.16
C MET A 107 1.48 -2.22 -0.09
N ASN A 108 1.94 -1.31 0.78
CA ASN A 108 3.29 -0.79 0.70
C ASN A 108 4.31 -1.72 1.36
N GLY A 109 5.56 -1.62 0.87
CA GLY A 109 6.65 -2.49 1.34
C GLY A 109 6.65 -3.84 0.63
N MET A 110 7.39 -4.77 1.20
CA MET A 110 7.55 -6.15 0.70
C MET A 110 7.36 -7.15 1.84
N GLY A 111 7.16 -8.43 1.51
CA GLY A 111 6.88 -9.50 2.46
C GLY A 111 5.41 -9.94 2.49
N SER A 112 4.47 -9.05 2.15
CA SER A 112 3.03 -9.37 2.14
C SER A 112 2.65 -10.41 1.09
N PHE A 113 3.38 -10.48 -0.03
CA PHE A 113 3.15 -11.48 -1.06
C PHE A 113 3.51 -12.88 -0.56
N GLU A 114 4.68 -13.03 0.04
CA GLU A 114 5.17 -14.28 0.61
C GLU A 114 4.21 -14.77 1.71
N GLU A 115 3.80 -13.88 2.61
CA GLU A 115 2.84 -14.19 3.67
C GLU A 115 1.47 -14.63 3.11
N ALA A 116 1.00 -14.00 2.04
CA ALA A 116 -0.25 -14.39 1.40
C ALA A 116 -0.13 -15.76 0.73
N ARG A 117 1.01 -16.05 0.08
CA ARG A 117 1.27 -17.35 -0.57
C ARG A 117 1.31 -18.51 0.41
N GLU A 118 1.79 -18.29 1.64
CA GLU A 118 1.78 -19.31 2.70
C GLU A 118 0.36 -19.68 3.15
N MET A 119 -0.60 -18.78 3.00
CA MET A 119 -1.96 -18.92 3.57
C MET A 119 -3.07 -19.10 2.54
N LEU A 120 -2.87 -18.63 1.30
CA LEU A 120 -3.89 -18.61 0.25
C LEU A 120 -3.41 -19.40 -0.98
N PRO A 121 -4.19 -20.37 -1.46
CA PRO A 121 -3.87 -21.12 -2.68
C PRO A 121 -4.22 -20.35 -3.97
N ASN A 122 -4.74 -19.16 -3.85
CA ASN A 122 -5.28 -18.32 -4.93
C ASN A 122 -4.19 -17.79 -5.86
N PRO A 123 -4.48 -17.45 -7.13
CA PRO A 123 -3.62 -16.62 -7.96
C PRO A 123 -3.43 -15.24 -7.30
N ILE A 124 -2.19 -14.90 -6.91
CA ILE A 124 -1.88 -13.65 -6.24
C ILE A 124 -1.14 -12.71 -7.20
N PHE A 125 -1.65 -11.49 -7.29
CA PHE A 125 -1.06 -10.39 -8.02
C PHE A 125 -0.61 -9.31 -7.04
N SER A 126 0.49 -8.66 -7.36
CA SER A 126 0.93 -7.46 -6.68
C SER A 126 0.50 -6.22 -7.44
N GLY A 127 0.07 -5.20 -6.72
CA GLY A 127 -0.21 -3.89 -7.27
C GLY A 127 0.69 -2.84 -6.64
N ILE A 128 1.13 -1.88 -7.45
CA ILE A 128 1.91 -0.73 -7.02
C ILE A 128 1.16 0.52 -7.46
N THR A 129 0.97 1.46 -6.55
CA THR A 129 0.43 2.76 -6.89
C THR A 129 1.25 3.87 -6.26
N SER A 130 1.47 4.95 -7.00
CA SER A 130 1.94 6.23 -6.50
C SER A 130 0.82 7.28 -6.44
N ARG A 131 -0.42 6.87 -6.70
CA ARG A 131 -1.60 7.71 -6.46
C ARG A 131 -1.71 8.00 -4.96
N GLY A 132 -1.96 9.26 -4.65
CA GLY A 132 -2.18 9.72 -3.29
C GLY A 132 -3.64 10.08 -3.04
N ALA A 133 -4.13 9.83 -1.85
CA ALA A 133 -5.42 10.31 -1.38
C ALA A 133 -5.42 10.50 0.13
N ILE A 134 -6.29 11.37 0.60
CA ILE A 134 -6.63 11.50 2.03
C ILE A 134 -8.10 11.13 2.18
N HIS A 135 -8.48 10.51 3.28
CA HIS A 135 -9.87 10.25 3.59
C HIS A 135 -10.26 10.81 4.96
N ARG A 136 -11.54 11.16 5.10
CA ARG A 136 -12.20 11.51 6.36
C ARG A 136 -13.50 10.74 6.43
N GLY A 137 -13.54 9.68 7.25
CA GLY A 137 -14.62 8.69 7.17
C GLY A 137 -14.69 8.10 5.76
N TYR A 138 -15.85 8.12 5.16
CA TYR A 138 -16.11 7.66 3.79
C TYR A 138 -16.00 8.78 2.73
N THR A 139 -15.36 9.89 3.04
CA THR A 139 -15.07 10.95 2.06
C THR A 139 -13.61 10.88 1.65
N VAL A 140 -13.33 10.71 0.36
CA VAL A 140 -11.98 10.65 -0.21
C VAL A 140 -11.62 11.89 -1.00
N PHE A 141 -10.39 12.36 -0.81
CA PHE A 141 -9.80 13.52 -1.47
C PHE A 141 -8.54 13.05 -2.21
N PRO A 142 -8.55 12.92 -3.54
CA PRO A 142 -7.36 12.60 -4.33
C PRO A 142 -6.25 13.65 -4.12
N ARG A 143 -4.99 13.20 -4.13
CA ARG A 143 -3.81 14.06 -3.93
C ARG A 143 -2.71 13.85 -4.95
N GLY A 144 -2.92 12.99 -5.93
CA GLY A 144 -1.98 12.73 -7.00
C GLY A 144 -2.46 11.63 -7.91
N ASN A 145 -2.18 11.78 -9.20
CA ASN A 145 -2.56 10.87 -10.28
C ASN A 145 -1.38 10.01 -10.76
N GLY A 146 -0.56 9.53 -9.82
CA GLY A 146 0.55 8.65 -10.17
C GLY A 146 0.11 7.33 -10.79
N PRO A 147 1.02 6.63 -11.47
CA PRO A 147 0.72 5.37 -12.13
C PRO A 147 0.27 4.27 -11.16
N VAL A 148 -0.47 3.30 -11.73
CA VAL A 148 -0.82 2.03 -11.11
C VAL A 148 -0.23 0.92 -11.97
N TYR A 149 0.50 -0.01 -11.37
CA TYR A 149 1.03 -1.20 -12.03
C TYR A 149 0.50 -2.44 -11.33
N ILE A 150 0.16 -3.46 -12.12
CA ILE A 150 -0.35 -4.74 -11.62
C ILE A 150 0.40 -5.86 -12.34
N GLY A 151 0.89 -6.82 -11.59
CA GLY A 151 1.59 -7.98 -12.16
C GLY A 151 1.64 -9.13 -11.17
N SER A 152 1.98 -10.31 -11.66
CA SER A 152 2.19 -11.49 -10.82
C SER A 152 3.68 -11.72 -10.59
N PRO A 153 4.16 -11.77 -9.33
CA PRO A 153 5.53 -12.21 -9.04
C PRO A 153 5.81 -13.66 -9.45
N GLU A 154 4.77 -14.47 -9.60
CA GLU A 154 4.84 -15.87 -10.08
C GLU A 154 4.50 -16.00 -11.57
N HIS A 155 4.42 -14.88 -12.30
CA HIS A 155 4.13 -14.86 -13.73
C HIS A 155 2.79 -15.49 -14.13
N PHE A 156 1.78 -15.49 -13.24
CA PHE A 156 0.43 -15.86 -13.63
C PHE A 156 -0.08 -14.93 -14.74
N PRO A 157 -0.70 -15.48 -15.80
CA PRO A 157 -1.28 -14.64 -16.83
C PRO A 157 -2.44 -13.83 -16.25
N ALA A 158 -2.52 -12.57 -16.63
CA ALA A 158 -3.62 -11.69 -16.24
C ALA A 158 -4.93 -12.17 -16.90
N GLY A 159 -5.80 -12.79 -16.12
CA GLY A 159 -7.14 -13.15 -16.56
C GLY A 159 -8.03 -11.93 -16.83
N LYS A 160 -9.28 -12.21 -17.24
CA LYS A 160 -10.23 -11.14 -17.59
C LYS A 160 -10.53 -10.20 -16.41
N GLU A 161 -10.55 -10.74 -15.18
CA GLU A 161 -10.82 -9.97 -13.96
C GLU A 161 -9.70 -8.97 -13.70
N ILE A 162 -8.44 -9.42 -13.76
CA ILE A 162 -7.26 -8.58 -13.56
C ILE A 162 -7.17 -7.54 -14.67
N SER A 163 -7.36 -7.93 -15.93
CA SER A 163 -7.32 -7.02 -17.07
C SER A 163 -8.40 -5.94 -17.00
N ARG A 164 -9.60 -6.30 -16.53
CA ARG A 164 -10.71 -5.37 -16.38
C ARG A 164 -10.46 -4.39 -15.22
N PHE A 165 -10.02 -4.91 -14.08
CA PHE A 165 -9.64 -4.09 -12.94
C PHE A 165 -8.55 -3.09 -13.33
N SER A 166 -7.47 -3.57 -13.99
CA SER A 166 -6.38 -2.71 -14.45
C SER A 166 -6.88 -1.54 -15.29
N ARG A 167 -7.75 -1.80 -16.26
CA ARG A 167 -8.35 -0.74 -17.11
C ARG A 167 -9.18 0.25 -16.30
N ALA A 168 -10.04 -0.24 -15.41
CA ALA A 168 -10.92 0.62 -14.61
C ALA A 168 -10.12 1.58 -13.71
N VAL A 169 -9.00 1.13 -13.13
CA VAL A 169 -8.13 1.99 -12.30
C VAL A 169 -7.06 2.73 -13.12
N ARG A 170 -7.15 2.71 -14.46
CA ARG A 170 -6.16 3.29 -15.39
C ARG A 170 -4.74 2.77 -15.13
N GLY A 171 -4.65 1.50 -14.80
CA GLY A 171 -3.39 0.81 -14.51
C GLY A 171 -2.77 0.15 -15.74
N THR A 172 -1.51 -0.22 -15.58
CA THR A 172 -0.72 -0.95 -16.58
C THR A 172 -0.42 -2.35 -16.06
N LEU A 173 -0.66 -3.36 -16.88
CA LEU A 173 -0.19 -4.72 -16.60
C LEU A 173 1.32 -4.79 -16.83
N CYS A 174 2.03 -5.40 -15.88
CA CYS A 174 3.48 -5.44 -15.85
C CYS A 174 3.96 -6.89 -15.68
N GLU A 175 4.87 -7.33 -16.54
CA GLU A 175 5.48 -8.67 -16.45
C GLU A 175 6.48 -8.76 -15.29
N ASN A 176 7.27 -7.72 -15.08
CA ASN A 176 8.26 -7.66 -14.01
C ASN A 176 7.83 -6.69 -12.90
N ILE A 177 6.76 -7.06 -12.20
CA ILE A 177 6.25 -6.25 -11.08
C ILE A 177 7.25 -6.17 -9.93
N ARG A 178 8.09 -7.21 -9.73
CA ARG A 178 9.05 -7.27 -8.64
C ARG A 178 10.09 -6.16 -8.74
N GLU A 179 10.58 -5.88 -9.91
CA GLU A 179 11.55 -4.79 -10.13
C GLU A 179 10.96 -3.42 -9.74
N LEU A 180 9.70 -3.16 -10.09
CA LEU A 180 9.01 -1.93 -9.70
C LEU A 180 8.74 -1.88 -8.18
N GLN A 181 8.48 -3.03 -7.55
CA GLN A 181 8.36 -3.12 -6.08
C GLN A 181 9.69 -2.77 -5.40
N LEU A 182 10.82 -3.27 -5.91
CA LEU A 182 12.15 -2.99 -5.37
C LEU A 182 12.53 -1.51 -5.53
N ARG A 183 12.21 -0.89 -6.67
CA ARG A 183 12.39 0.57 -6.86
C ARG A 183 11.59 1.36 -5.82
N LYS A 184 10.31 1.02 -5.65
CA LYS A 184 9.45 1.68 -4.67
C LYS A 184 9.91 1.43 -3.24
N LEU A 185 10.36 0.21 -2.93
CA LEU A 185 10.93 -0.13 -1.63
C LEU A 185 12.15 0.73 -1.31
N LEU A 186 13.09 0.87 -2.24
CA LEU A 186 14.29 1.70 -2.08
C LEU A 186 13.92 3.15 -1.73
N ILE A 187 13.02 3.75 -2.52
CA ILE A 187 12.54 5.11 -2.29
C ILE A 187 11.92 5.23 -0.90
N ASN A 188 11.00 4.33 -0.57
CA ASN A 188 10.29 4.36 0.70
C ASN A 188 11.22 4.08 1.89
N ALA A 189 12.20 3.19 1.77
CA ALA A 189 13.15 2.88 2.83
C ALA A 189 14.11 4.04 3.12
N CYS A 190 14.44 4.86 2.12
CA CYS A 190 15.26 6.05 2.29
C CYS A 190 14.46 7.27 2.80
N ILE A 191 13.21 7.46 2.37
CA ILE A 191 12.43 8.67 2.68
C ILE A 191 11.58 8.49 3.93
N ASN A 192 10.78 7.42 4.00
CA ASN A 192 9.71 7.32 4.99
C ASN A 192 10.21 7.24 6.45
N PRO A 193 11.25 6.44 6.78
CA PRO A 193 11.73 6.37 8.15
C PRO A 193 12.35 7.69 8.63
N LEU A 194 13.10 8.39 7.78
CA LEU A 194 13.70 9.67 8.13
C LEU A 194 12.65 10.75 8.34
N THR A 195 11.68 10.87 7.42
CA THR A 195 10.59 11.84 7.57
C THR A 195 9.70 11.54 8.78
N ALA A 196 9.49 10.25 9.11
CA ALA A 196 8.76 9.85 10.32
C ALA A 196 9.53 10.17 11.60
N LEU A 197 10.86 9.97 11.62
CA LEU A 197 11.69 10.32 12.77
C LEU A 197 11.77 11.84 12.99
N ARG A 198 12.00 12.59 11.90
CA ARG A 198 12.21 14.04 11.89
C ARG A 198 10.91 14.84 11.88
N GLN A 199 9.77 14.20 11.60
CA GLN A 199 8.45 14.84 11.44
C GLN A 199 8.49 16.00 10.42
N CYS A 200 9.16 15.77 9.30
CA CYS A 200 9.43 16.76 8.25
C CYS A 200 8.77 16.38 6.91
N ARG A 201 8.75 17.33 5.99
CA ARG A 201 8.28 17.13 4.61
C ARG A 201 9.34 16.40 3.78
N ASN A 202 8.90 15.79 2.67
CA ASN A 202 9.80 15.05 1.79
C ASN A 202 10.92 15.92 1.21
N ALA A 203 10.72 17.22 0.96
CA ALA A 203 11.76 18.13 0.48
C ALA A 203 13.00 18.17 1.37
N GLU A 204 12.82 18.02 2.68
CA GLU A 204 13.92 18.05 3.66
C GLU A 204 14.91 16.91 3.46
N ILE A 205 14.46 15.79 2.90
CA ILE A 205 15.28 14.61 2.58
C ILE A 205 16.32 14.94 1.50
N ALA A 206 15.95 15.76 0.52
CA ALA A 206 16.89 16.22 -0.52
C ALA A 206 17.64 17.51 -0.12
N GLY A 207 17.24 18.14 0.97
CA GLY A 207 17.80 19.38 1.53
C GLY A 207 18.58 19.15 2.83
N ALA A 208 17.97 19.51 3.94
CA ALA A 208 18.61 19.51 5.27
C ALA A 208 19.13 18.13 5.71
N PHE A 209 18.47 17.04 5.28
CA PHE A 209 18.84 15.68 5.65
C PHE A 209 19.53 14.89 4.51
N ARG A 210 20.04 15.58 3.49
CA ARG A 210 20.67 14.96 2.32
C ARG A 210 21.79 13.98 2.67
N ASN A 211 22.72 14.39 3.53
CA ASN A 211 23.85 13.54 3.91
C ASN A 211 23.39 12.30 4.71
N GLU A 212 22.41 12.47 5.59
CA GLU A 212 21.82 11.38 6.36
C GLU A 212 21.10 10.39 5.44
N THR A 213 20.36 10.91 4.45
CA THR A 213 19.68 10.09 3.43
C THR A 213 20.68 9.33 2.57
N GLN A 214 21.76 9.96 2.15
CA GLN A 214 22.80 9.31 1.34
C GLN A 214 23.50 8.21 2.13
N ALA A 215 23.82 8.43 3.40
CA ALA A 215 24.39 7.41 4.27
C ALA A 215 23.47 6.19 4.44
N LEU A 216 22.17 6.43 4.66
CA LEU A 216 21.16 5.37 4.71
C LEU A 216 21.03 4.63 3.37
N PHE A 217 21.02 5.35 2.25
CA PHE A 217 21.00 4.77 0.90
C PHE A 217 22.20 3.85 0.67
N THR A 218 23.40 4.27 1.05
CA THR A 218 24.64 3.49 0.87
C THR A 218 24.56 2.13 1.60
N GLU A 219 23.91 2.06 2.76
CA GLU A 219 23.66 0.78 3.45
C GLU A 219 22.58 -0.06 2.73
N ILE A 220 21.48 0.56 2.32
CA ILE A 220 20.28 -0.13 1.81
C ILE A 220 20.43 -0.60 0.36
N TYR A 221 21.05 0.22 -0.50
CA TYR A 221 21.07 -0.03 -1.93
C TYR A 221 21.69 -1.39 -2.31
N PRO A 222 22.87 -1.81 -1.80
CA PRO A 222 23.44 -3.11 -2.12
C PRO A 222 22.47 -4.27 -1.83
N VAL A 223 21.81 -4.25 -0.67
CA VAL A 223 20.86 -5.28 -0.26
C VAL A 223 19.68 -5.37 -1.23
N ILE A 224 19.14 -4.24 -1.66
CA ILE A 224 18.02 -4.21 -2.61
C ILE A 224 18.50 -4.56 -4.03
N LYS A 225 19.71 -4.17 -4.40
CA LYS A 225 20.35 -4.53 -5.66
C LYS A 225 20.45 -6.04 -5.83
N ASP A 226 20.89 -6.73 -4.79
CA ASP A 226 21.03 -8.20 -4.77
C ASP A 226 19.68 -8.93 -4.85
N GLN A 227 18.57 -8.25 -4.51
CA GLN A 227 17.23 -8.79 -4.72
C GLN A 227 16.71 -8.68 -6.16
N GLY A 228 17.50 -8.13 -7.08
CA GLY A 228 17.19 -8.02 -8.51
C GLY A 228 16.77 -6.62 -8.96
N LEU A 229 17.14 -5.56 -8.23
CA LEU A 229 16.94 -4.19 -8.70
C LEU A 229 17.86 -3.91 -9.88
N ASP A 230 17.31 -3.74 -11.08
CA ASP A 230 18.06 -3.37 -12.28
C ASP A 230 18.12 -1.84 -12.44
N LEU A 231 18.90 -1.21 -11.56
CA LEU A 231 19.14 0.23 -11.57
C LEU A 231 20.57 0.50 -11.07
N PRO A 232 21.44 1.22 -11.82
CA PRO A 232 22.77 1.62 -11.36
C PRO A 232 22.69 2.52 -10.12
N GLU A 233 23.70 2.45 -9.25
CA GLU A 233 23.72 3.13 -7.94
C GLU A 233 23.48 4.64 -8.05
N ASN A 234 24.17 5.32 -8.95
CA ASN A 234 23.99 6.76 -9.16
C ASN A 234 22.56 7.10 -9.60
N ALA A 235 21.99 6.34 -10.53
CA ALA A 235 20.62 6.53 -11.00
C ALA A 235 19.60 6.22 -9.89
N ALA A 236 19.89 5.24 -9.04
CA ALA A 236 19.06 4.87 -7.90
C ALA A 236 19.05 5.98 -6.83
N LEU A 237 20.21 6.57 -6.54
CA LEU A 237 20.33 7.71 -5.60
C LEU A 237 19.61 8.95 -6.14
N ASP A 238 19.81 9.23 -7.44
CA ASP A 238 19.14 10.35 -8.13
C ASP A 238 17.62 10.18 -8.11
N LEU A 239 17.12 8.95 -8.28
CA LEU A 239 15.70 8.64 -8.20
C LEU A 239 15.13 8.94 -6.80
N VAL A 240 15.83 8.55 -5.72
CA VAL A 240 15.40 8.86 -4.34
C VAL A 240 15.28 10.37 -4.14
N PHE A 241 16.29 11.14 -4.54
CA PHE A 241 16.25 12.60 -4.38
C PHE A 241 15.25 13.29 -5.33
N SER A 242 15.04 12.75 -6.53
CA SER A 242 14.03 13.27 -7.48
C SER A 242 12.64 13.15 -6.86
N VAL A 243 12.28 11.94 -6.39
CA VAL A 243 10.99 11.72 -5.74
C VAL A 243 10.82 12.58 -4.49
N ALA A 244 11.88 12.73 -3.68
CA ALA A 244 11.83 13.61 -2.51
C ALA A 244 11.53 15.07 -2.88
N ARG A 245 12.09 15.58 -4.00
CA ARG A 245 11.82 16.93 -4.50
C ARG A 245 10.43 17.05 -5.13
N GLU A 246 10.04 16.11 -5.99
CA GLU A 246 8.77 16.13 -6.70
C GLU A 246 7.57 16.06 -5.75
N THR A 247 7.72 15.32 -4.65
CA THR A 247 6.72 15.20 -3.59
C THR A 247 7.00 16.12 -2.40
N GLY A 248 7.84 17.14 -2.60
CA GLY A 248 8.47 17.93 -1.55
C GLY A 248 7.52 18.55 -0.54
N ASN A 249 6.34 18.98 -0.98
CA ASN A 249 5.31 19.57 -0.10
C ASN A 249 4.55 18.54 0.74
N ASN A 250 4.70 17.23 0.45
CA ASN A 250 3.97 16.18 1.13
C ASN A 250 4.73 15.70 2.39
N LEU A 251 3.96 15.22 3.35
CA LEU A 251 4.46 14.31 4.39
C LEU A 251 4.41 12.89 3.82
N SER A 252 5.40 12.06 4.13
CA SER A 252 5.33 10.64 3.80
C SER A 252 4.18 9.96 4.55
N SER A 253 3.68 8.84 4.01
CA SER A 253 2.62 8.06 4.68
C SER A 253 3.01 7.64 6.09
N MET A 254 4.27 7.28 6.31
CA MET A 254 4.80 6.90 7.62
C MET A 254 4.88 8.10 8.57
N ALA A 255 5.31 9.28 8.10
CA ALA A 255 5.28 10.50 8.92
C ALA A 255 3.84 10.84 9.37
N VAL A 256 2.87 10.71 8.47
CA VAL A 256 1.45 10.91 8.80
C VAL A 256 0.95 9.87 9.82
N ASP A 257 1.34 8.59 9.68
CA ASP A 257 0.95 7.57 10.66
C ASP A 257 1.52 7.88 12.04
N PHE A 258 2.79 8.31 12.13
CA PHE A 258 3.43 8.73 13.38
C PHE A 258 2.78 9.96 14.00
N GLN A 259 2.42 10.99 13.21
CA GLN A 259 1.67 12.15 13.69
C GLN A 259 0.31 11.77 14.28
N LYS A 260 -0.34 10.80 13.64
CA LYS A 260 -1.64 10.29 14.09
C LYS A 260 -1.53 9.18 15.14
N ARG A 261 -0.33 8.87 15.59
CA ARG A 261 -0.04 7.78 16.54
C ARG A 261 -0.69 6.47 16.10
N ARG A 262 -0.50 6.07 14.84
CA ARG A 262 -1.04 4.84 14.26
C ARG A 262 0.09 3.89 13.87
N PRO A 263 -0.16 2.56 13.84
CA PRO A 263 0.81 1.61 13.30
C PRO A 263 1.16 1.96 11.86
N SER A 264 2.46 1.93 11.57
CA SER A 264 2.99 2.20 10.23
C SER A 264 3.36 0.90 9.51
N GLU A 265 3.83 1.03 8.28
CA GLU A 265 4.37 -0.09 7.50
C GLU A 265 5.88 -0.26 7.66
N LEU A 266 6.44 0.20 8.79
CA LEU A 266 7.88 0.17 9.08
C LEU A 266 8.49 -1.23 8.93
N ASP A 267 7.79 -2.27 9.41
CA ASP A 267 8.26 -3.66 9.35
C ASP A 267 8.35 -4.20 7.92
N TYR A 268 7.47 -3.75 7.03
CA TYR A 268 7.40 -4.16 5.63
C TYR A 268 8.24 -3.28 4.69
N ILE A 269 8.75 -2.14 5.19
CA ILE A 269 9.64 -1.24 4.46
C ILE A 269 11.08 -1.45 4.95
N LEU A 270 11.47 -0.77 6.02
CA LEU A 270 12.85 -0.88 6.53
C LEU A 270 13.11 -2.23 7.19
N GLY A 271 12.11 -2.79 7.89
CA GLY A 271 12.20 -4.10 8.51
C GLY A 271 12.40 -5.23 7.51
N TYR A 272 11.79 -5.14 6.31
CA TYR A 272 12.03 -6.10 5.23
C TYR A 272 13.49 -6.05 4.75
N VAL A 273 14.03 -4.85 4.53
CA VAL A 273 15.45 -4.68 4.12
C VAL A 273 16.39 -5.27 5.17
N LEU A 274 16.15 -4.99 6.44
CA LEU A 274 16.95 -5.58 7.55
C LEU A 274 16.82 -7.11 7.63
N LYS A 275 15.64 -7.66 7.33
CA LYS A 275 15.45 -9.12 7.26
C LYS A 275 16.29 -9.73 6.14
N VAL A 276 16.28 -9.13 4.96
CA VAL A 276 17.07 -9.58 3.81
C VAL A 276 18.58 -9.47 4.11
N ALA A 277 19.02 -8.33 4.64
CA ALA A 277 20.42 -8.11 5.01
C ALA A 277 20.96 -9.18 5.97
N ARG A 278 20.17 -9.53 6.99
CA ARG A 278 20.54 -10.59 7.96
C ARG A 278 20.66 -11.97 7.30
N SER A 279 19.84 -12.28 6.30
CA SER A 279 19.96 -13.56 5.59
C SER A 279 21.19 -13.64 4.69
N SER A 280 21.88 -12.52 4.45
CA SER A 280 23.11 -12.40 3.66
C SER A 280 24.31 -11.97 4.51
N ASP A 281 24.23 -12.06 5.85
CA ASP A 281 25.26 -11.61 6.80
C ASP A 281 25.75 -10.17 6.56
N CYS A 282 24.86 -9.29 6.08
CA CYS A 282 25.15 -7.90 5.82
C CYS A 282 24.68 -7.02 7.00
N GLU A 283 25.58 -6.23 7.54
CA GLU A 283 25.28 -5.29 8.64
C GLU A 283 24.84 -3.93 8.10
N LEU A 284 23.72 -3.41 8.61
CA LEU A 284 23.16 -2.11 8.28
C LEU A 284 22.96 -1.27 9.56
N PRO A 285 24.06 -0.76 10.17
CA PRO A 285 24.00 -0.18 11.52
C PRO A 285 23.12 1.06 11.59
N MET A 286 23.12 1.92 10.58
CA MET A 286 22.26 3.10 10.55
C MET A 286 20.78 2.73 10.38
N ALA A 287 20.49 1.83 9.44
CA ALA A 287 19.14 1.34 9.22
C ALA A 287 18.57 0.63 10.46
N GLU A 288 19.38 -0.21 11.14
CA GLU A 288 18.99 -0.86 12.39
C GLU A 288 18.69 0.14 13.51
N ARG A 289 19.58 1.12 13.72
CA ARG A 289 19.36 2.17 14.72
C ARG A 289 18.08 2.94 14.44
N LEU A 290 17.87 3.34 13.18
CA LEU A 290 16.67 4.06 12.75
C LEU A 290 15.41 3.24 13.00
N TYR A 291 15.42 1.96 12.60
CA TYR A 291 14.33 1.03 12.81
C TYR A 291 13.99 0.87 14.30
N ARG A 292 15.00 0.58 15.14
CA ARG A 292 14.81 0.41 16.59
C ARG A 292 14.24 1.68 17.25
N THR A 293 14.72 2.85 16.84
CA THR A 293 14.21 4.13 17.35
C THR A 293 12.74 4.34 16.99
N LEU A 294 12.36 4.08 15.74
CA LEU A 294 10.98 4.21 15.30
C LEU A 294 10.08 3.17 15.96
N LYS A 295 10.52 1.90 16.09
CA LYS A 295 9.73 0.87 16.79
C LYS A 295 9.54 1.19 18.27
N ALA A 296 10.53 1.74 18.94
CA ALA A 296 10.38 2.20 20.31
C ALA A 296 9.33 3.30 20.44
N LYS A 297 9.33 4.28 19.51
CA LYS A 297 8.27 5.31 19.44
C LYS A 297 6.91 4.71 19.17
N GLU A 298 6.80 3.84 18.18
CA GLU A 298 5.53 3.20 17.78
C GLU A 298 4.88 2.43 18.95
N LYS A 299 5.69 1.76 19.79
CA LYS A 299 5.22 1.08 21.00
C LYS A 299 4.59 2.00 22.05
N THR A 300 4.90 3.30 22.02
CA THR A 300 4.28 4.29 22.92
C THR A 300 2.92 4.78 22.42
N PHE A 301 2.51 4.38 21.22
CA PHE A 301 1.21 4.76 20.70
C PHE A 301 0.12 3.96 21.42
N ILE A 302 -0.80 4.68 22.04
CA ILE A 302 -2.01 4.06 22.59
C ILE A 302 -2.97 3.96 21.43
N PHE A 303 -3.21 2.72 20.95
CA PHE A 303 -4.25 2.49 19.96
C PHE A 303 -5.59 2.44 20.69
N PRO A 304 -6.54 3.36 20.44
CA PRO A 304 -7.92 3.06 20.73
C PRO A 304 -8.29 1.78 19.96
N GLU A 305 -9.03 0.88 20.59
CA GLU A 305 -9.57 -0.31 19.91
C GLU A 305 -10.06 0.11 18.53
N SER A 306 -9.66 -0.67 17.51
CA SER A 306 -9.78 -0.34 16.10
C SER A 306 -11.06 0.43 15.80
N PRO A 307 -10.99 1.64 15.21
CA PRO A 307 -12.19 2.42 14.98
C PRO A 307 -13.18 1.58 14.22
N LYS A 308 -14.39 1.46 14.77
CA LYS A 308 -15.51 0.93 14.00
C LYS A 308 -15.66 1.83 12.77
N TRP A 309 -15.62 1.24 11.61
CA TRP A 309 -15.81 1.96 10.34
C TRP A 309 -17.16 2.64 10.33
#